data_d605f126678e94a9fdb0ce60b2c69bb0
#
_entry.id   d605f126678e94a9fdb0ce60b2c69bb0
#
_cell.length_a   1.000
_cell.length_b   1.000
_cell.length_c   1.000
_cell.angle_alpha   90.00
_cell.angle_beta   90.00
_cell.angle_gamma   90.00
#
_symmetry.space_group_name_H-M   'P 1'
#
loop_
_entity.id
_entity.type
_entity.pdbx_description
1 polymer ?
#
loop_
_entity_poly.entity_id
_entity_poly.type
_entity_poly.pdbx_seq_one_letter_code
_entity_poly.pdbx_strand_id
1 'polypeptide(L)'
;MRRIATAEWLDTDSGTADEISASLADLRRVNRWFGGVKTTEWMLRQVARGLGKASLSLLEVASGSGDVPQICKRRLERGGVRIDLTLLDRAPSHLRNGYRAIVGDALALPFRGGSFDVVSCGLFAHHLGLVDLVRFVNEALRVCRSAVLINDLVRSWMHLAFVYAGMPLYHSRLTRHDAPASVRQAYTVEEMRALLGQTRASRVEIRRRYFFRMAVIVWK
;
A
#
# COMPACT_ATOMS: atom_id res chain seq x y z
N MET A 1 20.08 1.64 -9.79
CA MET A 1 20.13 2.62 -8.67
C MET A 1 20.17 1.84 -7.36
N ARG A 2 21.11 2.15 -6.46
CA ARG A 2 21.20 1.53 -5.13
C ARG A 2 19.98 1.98 -4.28
N ARG A 3 19.46 1.07 -3.45
CA ARG A 3 18.41 1.40 -2.47
C ARG A 3 19.00 2.23 -1.33
N ILE A 4 18.35 3.34 -0.99
CA ILE A 4 18.77 4.24 0.10
C ILE A 4 17.55 4.42 1.00
N ALA A 5 17.63 3.90 2.23
CA ALA A 5 16.60 4.14 3.23
C ALA A 5 16.70 5.59 3.70
N THR A 6 15.61 6.31 3.63
CA THR A 6 15.48 7.72 4.04
C THR A 6 14.20 7.84 4.83
N ALA A 7 14.26 8.40 6.03
CA ALA A 7 13.05 8.65 6.82
C ALA A 7 12.15 9.65 6.09
N GLU A 8 10.87 9.34 5.98
CA GLU A 8 9.86 10.25 5.47
C GLU A 8 9.29 11.09 6.61
N TRP A 9 9.08 12.37 6.35
CA TRP A 9 8.59 13.30 7.36
C TRP A 9 7.13 13.04 7.75
N LEU A 10 6.35 12.52 6.81
CA LEU A 10 4.96 12.13 7.08
C LEU A 10 4.86 10.95 8.07
N ASP A 11 5.83 10.02 8.05
CA ASP A 11 5.84 8.84 8.94
C ASP A 11 6.02 9.20 10.42
N THR A 12 6.61 10.36 10.68
CA THR A 12 6.90 10.84 12.04
C THR A 12 6.03 12.03 12.44
N ASP A 13 4.98 12.35 11.63
CA ASP A 13 4.14 13.54 11.79
C ASP A 13 5.00 14.83 11.95
N SER A 14 6.13 14.91 11.22
CA SER A 14 7.10 16.01 11.32
C SER A 14 6.60 17.28 10.60
N GLY A 15 5.37 17.68 10.89
CA GLY A 15 4.74 18.87 10.30
C GLY A 15 3.57 19.38 11.12
N THR A 16 3.06 20.56 10.76
CA THR A 16 1.79 21.06 11.30
C THR A 16 0.61 20.21 10.79
N ALA A 17 -0.52 20.26 11.47
CA ALA A 17 -1.74 19.56 11.05
C ALA A 17 -2.15 19.91 9.60
N ASP A 18 -1.97 21.17 9.20
CA ASP A 18 -2.25 21.64 7.85
C ASP A 18 -1.28 21.05 6.81
N GLU A 19 0.01 20.97 7.13
CA GLU A 19 1.01 20.35 6.27
C GLU A 19 0.78 18.86 6.08
N ILE A 20 0.43 18.15 7.15
CA ILE A 20 0.05 16.72 7.11
C ILE A 20 -1.20 16.55 6.25
N SER A 21 -2.23 17.36 6.46
CA SER A 21 -3.46 17.33 5.65
C SER A 21 -3.19 17.60 4.17
N ALA A 22 -2.34 18.58 3.86
CA ALA A 22 -1.92 18.88 2.49
C ALA A 22 -1.12 17.73 1.85
N SER A 23 -0.23 17.07 2.63
CA SER A 23 0.52 15.90 2.16
C SER A 23 -0.40 14.72 1.85
N LEU A 24 -1.35 14.41 2.73
CA LEU A 24 -2.35 13.38 2.48
C LEU A 24 -3.22 13.71 1.25
N ALA A 25 -3.50 15.00 1.00
CA ALA A 25 -4.21 15.43 -0.21
C ALA A 25 -3.37 15.25 -1.48
N ASP A 26 -2.08 15.53 -1.42
CA ASP A 26 -1.13 15.26 -2.52
C ASP A 26 -1.06 13.76 -2.82
N LEU A 27 -0.88 12.91 -1.81
CA LEU A 27 -0.88 11.45 -1.95
C LEU A 27 -2.18 10.92 -2.58
N ARG A 28 -3.33 11.49 -2.20
CA ARG A 28 -4.63 11.16 -2.78
C ARG A 28 -4.68 11.45 -4.28
N ARG A 29 -4.14 12.62 -4.72
CA ARG A 29 -4.04 12.97 -6.14
C ARG A 29 -3.10 12.04 -6.89
N VAL A 30 -1.91 11.79 -6.36
CA VAL A 30 -0.94 10.86 -6.93
C VAL A 30 -1.53 9.46 -7.08
N ASN A 31 -2.19 8.93 -6.05
CA ASN A 31 -2.83 7.63 -6.11
C ASN A 31 -3.97 7.56 -7.14
N ARG A 32 -4.71 8.66 -7.31
CA ARG A 32 -5.82 8.72 -8.27
C ARG A 32 -5.32 8.80 -9.72
N TRP A 33 -4.26 9.57 -9.99
CA TRP A 33 -3.80 9.83 -11.35
C TRP A 33 -2.71 8.86 -11.81
N PHE A 34 -1.83 8.43 -10.91
CA PHE A 34 -0.70 7.55 -11.23
C PHE A 34 -0.94 6.09 -10.82
N GLY A 35 -2.17 5.64 -10.96
CA GLY A 35 -2.52 4.23 -10.96
C GLY A 35 -2.68 3.55 -9.61
N GLY A 36 -2.56 4.25 -8.48
CA GLY A 36 -2.74 3.65 -7.17
C GLY A 36 -4.10 2.97 -7.02
N VAL A 37 -5.19 3.70 -7.26
CA VAL A 37 -6.55 3.17 -7.20
C VAL A 37 -6.78 2.05 -8.21
N LYS A 38 -6.40 2.26 -9.48
CA LYS A 38 -6.65 1.27 -10.54
C LYS A 38 -5.85 -0.02 -10.36
N THR A 39 -4.65 0.07 -9.77
CA THR A 39 -3.82 -1.11 -9.47
C THR A 39 -4.43 -1.93 -8.34
N THR A 40 -4.81 -1.29 -7.23
CA THR A 40 -5.46 -1.98 -6.10
C THR A 40 -6.81 -2.59 -6.51
N GLU A 41 -7.64 -1.85 -7.24
CA GLU A 41 -8.90 -2.35 -7.79
C GLU A 41 -8.69 -3.58 -8.66
N TRP A 42 -7.68 -3.55 -9.55
CA TRP A 42 -7.37 -4.67 -10.43
C TRP A 42 -6.95 -5.91 -9.62
N MET A 43 -6.07 -5.78 -8.61
CA MET A 43 -5.67 -6.90 -7.75
C MET A 43 -6.85 -7.50 -7.00
N LEU A 44 -7.70 -6.68 -6.39
CA LEU A 44 -8.90 -7.14 -5.70
C LEU A 44 -9.85 -7.90 -6.63
N ARG A 45 -10.04 -7.42 -7.88
CA ARG A 45 -10.83 -8.14 -8.89
C ARG A 45 -10.21 -9.48 -9.28
N GLN A 46 -8.86 -9.56 -9.39
CA GLN A 46 -8.18 -10.83 -9.68
C GLN A 46 -8.42 -11.84 -8.56
N VAL A 47 -8.27 -11.41 -7.31
CA VAL A 47 -8.50 -12.28 -6.15
C VAL A 47 -9.98 -12.71 -6.06
N ALA A 48 -10.93 -11.78 -6.18
CA ALA A 48 -12.36 -12.10 -6.15
C ALA A 48 -12.74 -13.13 -7.22
N ARG A 49 -12.25 -12.96 -8.45
CA ARG A 49 -12.46 -13.90 -9.56
C ARG A 49 -11.80 -15.26 -9.30
N GLY A 50 -10.54 -15.26 -8.85
CA GLY A 50 -9.80 -16.50 -8.56
C GLY A 50 -10.43 -17.33 -7.45
N LEU A 51 -11.14 -16.67 -6.52
CA LEU A 51 -11.85 -17.34 -5.42
C LEU A 51 -13.33 -17.62 -5.73
N GLY A 52 -13.88 -17.14 -6.85
CA GLY A 52 -15.31 -17.23 -7.15
C GLY A 52 -16.21 -16.48 -6.14
N LYS A 53 -15.68 -15.43 -5.47
CA LYS A 53 -16.40 -14.73 -4.39
C LYS A 53 -16.99 -13.41 -4.84
N ALA A 54 -18.26 -13.19 -4.52
CA ALA A 54 -18.96 -11.91 -4.68
C ALA A 54 -18.84 -10.99 -3.44
N SER A 55 -18.12 -11.43 -2.40
CA SER A 55 -17.87 -10.65 -1.19
C SER A 55 -16.50 -10.99 -0.62
N LEU A 56 -15.74 -9.96 -0.21
CA LEU A 56 -14.42 -10.09 0.41
C LEU A 56 -14.37 -9.24 1.67
N SER A 57 -13.81 -9.79 2.75
CA SER A 57 -13.33 -9.01 3.90
C SER A 57 -11.90 -8.56 3.65
N LEU A 58 -11.67 -7.25 3.70
CA LEU A 58 -10.40 -6.59 3.37
C LEU A 58 -9.85 -5.84 4.58
N LEU A 59 -8.61 -6.15 4.96
CA LEU A 59 -7.81 -5.32 5.87
C LEU A 59 -6.82 -4.49 5.03
N GLU A 60 -6.90 -3.17 5.11
CA GLU A 60 -5.88 -2.28 4.57
C GLU A 60 -4.92 -1.87 5.68
N VAL A 61 -3.64 -2.20 5.52
CA VAL A 61 -2.56 -1.92 6.49
C VAL A 61 -1.77 -0.69 6.03
N ALA A 62 -1.35 0.15 6.98
CA ALA A 62 -0.78 1.47 6.73
C ALA A 62 -1.69 2.29 5.81
N SER A 63 -2.95 2.35 6.22
CA SER A 63 -4.03 2.83 5.36
C SER A 63 -4.02 4.34 5.13
N GLY A 64 -3.29 5.09 5.96
CA GLY A 64 -3.38 6.54 5.97
C GLY A 64 -4.83 6.99 6.10
N SER A 65 -5.26 7.90 5.25
CA SER A 65 -6.65 8.39 5.21
C SER A 65 -7.68 7.37 4.65
N GLY A 66 -7.24 6.21 4.16
CA GLY A 66 -8.11 5.16 3.61
C GLY A 66 -8.73 5.49 2.26
N ASP A 67 -8.29 6.52 1.57
CA ASP A 67 -8.92 6.99 0.32
C ASP A 67 -8.87 5.94 -0.80
N VAL A 68 -7.74 5.25 -0.97
CA VAL A 68 -7.57 4.23 -2.04
C VAL A 68 -8.52 3.05 -1.82
N PRO A 69 -8.51 2.36 -0.66
CA PRO A 69 -9.40 1.22 -0.44
C PRO A 69 -10.88 1.61 -0.46
N GLN A 70 -11.24 2.83 -0.02
CA GLN A 70 -12.61 3.35 -0.08
C GLN A 70 -13.09 3.53 -1.53
N ILE A 71 -12.26 4.10 -2.40
CA ILE A 71 -12.60 4.24 -3.81
C ILE A 71 -12.73 2.85 -4.46
N CYS A 72 -11.82 1.93 -4.14
CA CYS A 72 -11.86 0.57 -4.64
C CYS A 72 -13.14 -0.15 -4.20
N LYS A 73 -13.52 -0.04 -2.90
CA LYS A 73 -14.77 -0.59 -2.36
C LYS A 73 -15.96 -0.14 -3.21
N ARG A 74 -16.17 1.18 -3.37
CA ARG A 74 -17.30 1.71 -4.15
C ARG A 74 -17.33 1.22 -5.60
N ARG A 75 -16.16 1.08 -6.25
CA ARG A 75 -16.08 0.62 -7.64
C ARG A 75 -16.33 -0.89 -7.78
N LEU A 76 -15.85 -1.68 -6.82
CA LEU A 76 -16.07 -3.12 -6.78
C LEU A 76 -17.53 -3.44 -6.51
N GLU A 77 -18.18 -2.73 -5.57
CA GLU A 77 -19.59 -2.88 -5.25
C GLU A 77 -20.51 -2.58 -6.44
N ARG A 78 -20.20 -1.54 -7.22
CA ARG A 78 -20.90 -1.28 -8.49
C ARG A 78 -20.70 -2.40 -9.52
N GLY A 79 -19.60 -3.14 -9.42
CA GLY A 79 -19.30 -4.31 -10.26
C GLY A 79 -19.73 -5.65 -9.64
N GLY A 80 -20.58 -5.64 -8.61
CA GLY A 80 -21.14 -6.84 -7.99
C GLY A 80 -20.24 -7.55 -6.98
N VAL A 81 -19.10 -6.94 -6.56
CA VAL A 81 -18.23 -7.50 -5.52
C VAL A 81 -18.29 -6.62 -4.27
N ARG A 82 -18.93 -7.13 -3.21
CA ARG A 82 -19.02 -6.43 -1.92
C ARG A 82 -17.70 -6.48 -1.17
N ILE A 83 -17.30 -5.36 -0.54
CA ILE A 83 -16.08 -5.27 0.28
C ILE A 83 -16.45 -4.85 1.71
N ASP A 84 -16.15 -5.72 2.67
CA ASP A 84 -16.15 -5.38 4.10
C ASP A 84 -14.74 -4.87 4.46
N LEU A 85 -14.60 -3.55 4.59
CA LEU A 85 -13.31 -2.87 4.73
C LEU A 85 -13.02 -2.53 6.19
N THR A 86 -11.85 -2.92 6.65
CA THR A 86 -11.23 -2.47 7.91
C THR A 86 -9.92 -1.77 7.58
N LEU A 87 -9.67 -0.62 8.20
CA LEU A 87 -8.44 0.16 8.07
C LEU A 87 -7.56 -0.07 9.29
N LEU A 88 -6.25 -0.16 9.10
CA LEU A 88 -5.27 -0.17 10.17
C LEU A 88 -4.13 0.79 9.83
N ASP A 89 -3.80 1.66 10.77
CA ASP A 89 -2.63 2.53 10.68
C ASP A 89 -1.98 2.67 12.06
N ARG A 90 -0.69 3.01 12.08
CA ARG A 90 0.04 3.26 13.33
C ARG A 90 -0.26 4.66 13.87
N ALA A 91 -0.46 5.63 12.98
CA ALA A 91 -0.71 7.03 13.33
C ALA A 91 -2.22 7.30 13.46
N PRO A 92 -2.75 7.59 14.66
CA PRO A 92 -4.17 7.93 14.83
C PRO A 92 -4.57 9.19 14.03
N SER A 93 -3.64 10.13 13.84
CA SER A 93 -3.81 11.36 13.06
C SER A 93 -4.19 11.11 11.59
N HIS A 94 -3.81 9.96 11.04
CA HIS A 94 -4.11 9.59 9.67
C HIS A 94 -5.51 9.00 9.52
N LEU A 95 -6.04 8.38 10.58
CA LEU A 95 -7.32 7.69 10.53
C LEU A 95 -8.49 8.68 10.61
N ARG A 96 -9.42 8.57 9.69
CA ARG A 96 -10.63 9.42 9.65
C ARG A 96 -11.78 8.80 10.43
N ASN A 97 -12.54 9.65 11.10
CA ASN A 97 -13.79 9.25 11.74
C ASN A 97 -14.80 8.72 10.70
N GLY A 98 -15.64 7.78 11.13
CA GLY A 98 -16.72 7.22 10.30
C GLY A 98 -16.36 5.93 9.54
N TYR A 99 -15.13 5.42 9.70
CA TYR A 99 -14.72 4.13 9.16
C TYR A 99 -14.36 3.15 10.28
N ARG A 100 -14.46 1.85 9.99
CA ARG A 100 -13.93 0.81 10.86
C ARG A 100 -12.41 0.86 10.80
N ALA A 101 -11.81 1.58 11.75
CA ALA A 101 -10.39 1.86 11.80
C ALA A 101 -9.79 1.43 13.13
N ILE A 102 -8.58 0.90 13.09
CA ILE A 102 -7.85 0.36 14.24
C ILE A 102 -6.44 0.93 14.22
N VAL A 103 -5.97 1.39 15.38
CA VAL A 103 -4.56 1.76 15.57
C VAL A 103 -3.77 0.48 15.85
N GLY A 104 -2.69 0.24 15.09
CA GLY A 104 -1.91 -0.98 15.26
C GLY A 104 -0.62 -1.00 14.46
N ASP A 105 0.26 -1.94 14.82
CA ASP A 105 1.53 -2.18 14.15
C ASP A 105 1.34 -3.21 13.02
N ALA A 106 1.86 -2.88 11.83
CA ALA A 106 1.87 -3.77 10.67
C ALA A 106 2.67 -5.06 10.90
N LEU A 107 3.71 -5.00 11.74
CA LEU A 107 4.57 -6.13 12.06
C LEU A 107 4.00 -7.03 13.19
N ALA A 108 2.90 -6.61 13.82
CA ALA A 108 2.21 -7.34 14.88
C ALA A 108 0.70 -7.07 14.81
N LEU A 109 0.04 -7.62 13.78
CA LEU A 109 -1.37 -7.35 13.50
C LEU A 109 -2.28 -7.87 14.61
N PRO A 110 -3.15 -7.03 15.22
CA PRO A 110 -3.96 -7.39 16.40
C PRO A 110 -5.19 -8.24 16.02
N PHE A 111 -4.99 -9.22 15.15
CA PHE A 111 -6.08 -10.09 14.66
C PHE A 111 -5.68 -11.56 14.75
N ARG A 112 -6.68 -12.41 14.93
CA ARG A 112 -6.51 -13.88 14.85
C ARG A 112 -6.16 -14.30 13.41
N GLY A 113 -5.52 -15.44 13.27
CA GLY A 113 -5.25 -16.04 11.97
C GLY A 113 -6.53 -16.23 11.15
N GLY A 114 -6.48 -15.92 9.86
CA GLY A 114 -7.62 -16.07 8.97
C GLY A 114 -8.80 -15.12 9.24
N SER A 115 -8.58 -13.96 9.84
CA SER A 115 -9.66 -13.00 10.14
C SER A 115 -10.23 -12.31 8.90
N PHE A 116 -9.43 -12.14 7.85
CA PHE A 116 -9.81 -11.46 6.61
C PHE A 116 -9.60 -12.36 5.40
N ASP A 117 -10.35 -12.15 4.33
CA ASP A 117 -10.06 -12.84 3.06
C ASP A 117 -8.78 -12.30 2.45
N VAL A 118 -8.58 -10.99 2.50
CA VAL A 118 -7.45 -10.29 1.89
C VAL A 118 -6.86 -9.28 2.89
N VAL A 119 -5.53 -9.21 2.93
CA VAL A 119 -4.79 -8.10 3.56
C VAL A 119 -4.12 -7.31 2.44
N SER A 120 -4.22 -5.98 2.45
CA SER A 120 -3.56 -5.15 1.45
C SER A 120 -2.78 -4.00 2.08
N CYS A 121 -1.79 -3.49 1.35
CA CYS A 121 -1.14 -2.24 1.66
C CYS A 121 -0.79 -1.47 0.37
N GLY A 122 -0.83 -0.16 0.45
CA GLY A 122 -0.47 0.73 -0.65
C GLY A 122 0.58 1.74 -0.23
N LEU A 123 1.69 1.86 -1.00
CA LEU A 123 2.79 2.79 -0.71
C LEU A 123 3.35 2.61 0.72
N PHE A 124 3.57 1.38 1.12
CA PHE A 124 4.04 1.04 2.46
C PHE A 124 5.25 0.11 2.46
N ALA A 125 5.32 -0.87 1.56
CA ALA A 125 6.37 -1.89 1.58
C ALA A 125 7.77 -1.28 1.44
N HIS A 126 7.92 -0.14 0.78
CA HIS A 126 9.19 0.55 0.62
C HIS A 126 9.75 1.16 1.92
N HIS A 127 8.91 1.42 2.95
CA HIS A 127 9.36 1.86 4.28
C HIS A 127 10.01 0.73 5.07
N LEU A 128 9.70 -0.53 4.75
CA LEU A 128 10.20 -1.68 5.48
C LEU A 128 11.62 -2.06 5.05
N GLY A 129 12.48 -2.42 6.01
CA GLY A 129 13.75 -3.08 5.74
C GLY A 129 13.54 -4.50 5.18
N LEU A 130 14.63 -5.13 4.70
CA LEU A 130 14.56 -6.46 4.07
C LEU A 130 13.90 -7.51 4.99
N VAL A 131 14.32 -7.54 6.25
CA VAL A 131 13.81 -8.49 7.26
C VAL A 131 12.37 -8.16 7.63
N ASP A 132 12.05 -6.88 7.80
CA ASP A 132 10.72 -6.44 8.20
C ASP A 132 9.69 -6.63 7.08
N LEU A 133 10.10 -6.52 5.81
CA LEU A 133 9.20 -6.83 4.70
C LEU A 133 8.78 -8.31 4.70
N VAL A 134 9.74 -9.22 4.90
CA VAL A 134 9.45 -10.66 5.00
C VAL A 134 8.57 -10.95 6.23
N ARG A 135 8.87 -10.32 7.37
CA ARG A 135 8.08 -10.42 8.59
C ARG A 135 6.65 -9.93 8.40
N PHE A 136 6.49 -8.73 7.81
CA PHE A 136 5.18 -8.15 7.50
C PHE A 136 4.34 -9.06 6.61
N VAL A 137 4.93 -9.58 5.52
CA VAL A 137 4.20 -10.45 4.59
C VAL A 137 3.79 -11.76 5.27
N ASN A 138 4.65 -12.36 6.08
CA ASN A 138 4.30 -13.57 6.84
C ASN A 138 3.20 -13.31 7.88
N GLU A 139 3.22 -12.15 8.53
CA GLU A 139 2.19 -11.73 9.47
C GLU A 139 0.86 -11.46 8.73
N ALA A 140 0.89 -10.80 7.60
CA ALA A 140 -0.27 -10.59 6.75
C ALA A 140 -0.85 -11.93 6.21
N LEU A 141 0.03 -12.87 5.81
CA LEU A 141 -0.38 -14.24 5.44
C LEU A 141 -1.01 -14.99 6.61
N ARG A 142 -0.55 -14.78 7.84
CA ARG A 142 -1.19 -15.37 9.03
C ARG A 142 -2.63 -14.88 9.17
N VAL A 143 -2.84 -13.57 9.00
CA VAL A 143 -4.13 -12.91 9.23
C VAL A 143 -5.09 -13.08 8.06
N CYS A 144 -4.61 -13.21 6.81
CA CYS A 144 -5.49 -13.46 5.68
C CYS A 144 -5.88 -14.94 5.53
N ARG A 145 -6.95 -15.19 4.78
CA ARG A 145 -7.38 -16.51 4.33
C ARG A 145 -6.83 -16.86 2.96
N SER A 146 -6.66 -15.85 2.08
CA SER A 146 -6.41 -16.11 0.66
C SER A 146 -5.20 -15.40 0.10
N ALA A 147 -5.08 -14.09 0.25
CA ALA A 147 -3.99 -13.34 -0.39
C ALA A 147 -3.60 -12.07 0.36
N VAL A 148 -2.33 -11.69 0.18
CA VAL A 148 -1.80 -10.37 0.54
C VAL A 148 -1.55 -9.59 -0.75
N LEU A 149 -1.96 -8.31 -0.78
CA LEU A 149 -1.80 -7.41 -1.91
C LEU A 149 -0.83 -6.29 -1.54
N ILE A 150 0.16 -6.04 -2.39
CA ILE A 150 1.09 -4.92 -2.24
C ILE A 150 1.05 -4.09 -3.51
N ASN A 151 0.68 -2.81 -3.36
CA ASN A 151 0.70 -1.81 -4.44
C ASN A 151 1.76 -0.77 -4.12
N ASP A 152 2.94 -0.90 -4.71
CA ASP A 152 4.06 -0.05 -4.35
C ASP A 152 4.81 0.53 -5.56
N LEU A 153 5.75 1.42 -5.29
CA LEU A 153 6.60 2.06 -6.28
C LEU A 153 7.67 1.10 -6.80
N VAL A 154 8.15 1.35 -8.01
CA VAL A 154 9.32 0.69 -8.57
C VAL A 154 10.49 1.68 -8.59
N ARG A 155 11.61 1.32 -7.95
CA ARG A 155 12.83 2.11 -7.96
C ARG A 155 13.45 2.14 -9.35
N SER A 156 13.58 3.35 -9.92
CA SER A 156 14.33 3.57 -11.16
C SER A 156 14.79 5.03 -11.27
N TRP A 157 15.84 5.30 -12.06
CA TRP A 157 16.29 6.65 -12.35
C TRP A 157 15.23 7.49 -13.07
N MET A 158 14.49 6.87 -13.98
CA MET A 158 13.41 7.53 -14.72
C MET A 158 12.26 7.94 -13.80
N HIS A 159 11.91 7.08 -12.82
CA HIS A 159 10.90 7.43 -11.81
C HIS A 159 11.35 8.62 -10.96
N LEU A 160 12.61 8.61 -10.52
CA LEU A 160 13.17 9.70 -9.73
C LEU A 160 13.17 11.02 -10.52
N ALA A 161 13.59 11.00 -11.79
CA ALA A 161 13.53 12.17 -12.67
C ALA A 161 12.09 12.69 -12.85
N PHE A 162 11.14 11.78 -13.03
CA PHE A 162 9.72 12.10 -13.15
C PHE A 162 9.17 12.77 -11.87
N VAL A 163 9.57 12.28 -10.69
CA VAL A 163 9.18 12.89 -9.40
C VAL A 163 9.76 14.29 -9.27
N TYR A 164 11.02 14.51 -9.64
CA TYR A 164 11.62 15.86 -9.63
C TYR A 164 10.93 16.81 -10.60
N ALA A 165 10.61 16.36 -11.80
CA ALA A 165 9.85 17.16 -12.77
C ALA A 165 8.44 17.51 -12.24
N GLY A 166 7.85 16.65 -11.42
CA GLY A 166 6.54 16.86 -10.79
C GLY A 166 6.56 17.73 -9.53
N MET A 167 7.75 18.15 -9.03
CA MET A 167 7.87 18.94 -7.79
C MET A 167 6.97 20.17 -7.71
N PRO A 168 6.80 20.98 -8.78
CA PRO A 168 5.92 22.15 -8.74
C PRO A 168 4.44 21.82 -8.48
N LEU A 169 4.02 20.57 -8.70
CA LEU A 169 2.64 20.12 -8.52
C LEU A 169 2.32 19.71 -7.08
N TYR A 170 3.35 19.53 -6.24
CA TYR A 170 3.16 19.19 -4.83
C TYR A 170 2.92 20.44 -3.99
N HIS A 171 1.84 20.41 -3.20
CA HIS A 171 1.46 21.56 -2.37
C HIS A 171 2.16 21.51 -1.01
N SER A 172 2.34 20.31 -0.44
CA SER A 172 3.02 20.15 0.85
C SER A 172 4.53 20.07 0.70
N ARG A 173 5.26 20.75 1.60
CA ARG A 173 6.72 20.60 1.70
C ARG A 173 7.09 19.17 2.12
N LEU A 174 6.22 18.49 2.92
CA LEU A 174 6.42 17.10 3.28
C LEU A 174 6.45 16.23 2.03
N THR A 175 5.46 16.36 1.15
CA THR A 175 5.43 15.60 -0.12
C THR A 175 6.65 15.88 -0.99
N ARG A 176 7.13 17.13 -1.05
CA ARG A 176 8.34 17.49 -1.82
C ARG A 176 9.59 16.79 -1.28
N HIS A 177 9.69 16.62 0.02
CA HIS A 177 10.77 15.86 0.66
C HIS A 177 10.58 14.34 0.45
N ASP A 178 9.38 13.85 0.73
CA ASP A 178 9.10 12.42 0.85
C ASP A 178 9.02 11.71 -0.50
N ALA A 179 8.49 12.37 -1.55
CA ALA A 179 8.33 11.71 -2.85
C ALA A 179 9.65 11.22 -3.48
N PRO A 180 10.77 11.98 -3.49
CA PRO A 180 12.07 11.44 -3.90
C PRO A 180 12.64 10.39 -2.93
N ALA A 181 12.38 10.50 -1.63
CA ALA A 181 12.80 9.54 -0.63
C ALA A 181 12.12 8.19 -0.87
N SER A 182 10.78 8.18 -1.05
CA SER A 182 10.00 6.98 -1.38
C SER A 182 10.54 6.27 -2.62
N VAL A 183 10.88 7.00 -3.69
CA VAL A 183 11.45 6.37 -4.90
C VAL A 183 12.83 5.77 -4.64
N ARG A 184 13.69 6.43 -3.85
CA ARG A 184 15.02 5.92 -3.52
C ARG A 184 15.00 4.68 -2.64
N GLN A 185 14.02 4.58 -1.75
CA GLN A 185 13.87 3.42 -0.87
C GLN A 185 12.94 2.33 -1.41
N ALA A 186 12.21 2.59 -2.50
CA ALA A 186 11.39 1.57 -3.16
C ALA A 186 12.23 0.36 -3.60
N TYR A 187 11.59 -0.78 -3.73
CA TYR A 187 12.20 -2.01 -4.23
C TYR A 187 12.16 -2.05 -5.77
N THR A 188 13.12 -2.75 -6.39
CA THR A 188 12.94 -3.22 -7.76
C THR A 188 12.05 -4.46 -7.79
N VAL A 189 11.55 -4.84 -8.97
CA VAL A 189 10.74 -6.05 -9.12
C VAL A 189 11.54 -7.31 -8.74
N GLU A 190 12.83 -7.32 -9.08
CA GLU A 190 13.74 -8.42 -8.82
C GLU A 190 14.01 -8.57 -7.31
N GLU A 191 14.28 -7.45 -6.61
CA GLU A 191 14.45 -7.44 -5.15
C GLU A 191 13.18 -7.88 -4.44
N MET A 192 12.01 -7.35 -4.84
CA MET A 192 10.72 -7.76 -4.29
C MET A 192 10.50 -9.26 -4.46
N ARG A 193 10.78 -9.80 -5.66
CA ARG A 193 10.62 -11.24 -5.92
C ARG A 193 11.54 -12.08 -5.04
N ALA A 194 12.80 -11.69 -4.88
CA ALA A 194 13.76 -12.41 -4.05
C ALA A 194 13.35 -12.43 -2.57
N LEU A 195 12.84 -11.31 -2.05
CA LEU A 195 12.36 -11.21 -0.67
C LEU A 195 11.08 -12.03 -0.44
N LEU A 196 10.14 -11.96 -1.36
CA LEU A 196 8.88 -12.72 -1.26
C LEU A 196 9.10 -14.23 -1.39
N GLY A 197 10.17 -14.67 -2.08
CA GLY A 197 10.60 -16.06 -2.10
C GLY A 197 11.06 -16.61 -0.74
N GLN A 198 11.32 -15.73 0.25
CA GLN A 198 11.66 -16.10 1.62
C GLN A 198 10.44 -16.17 2.55
N THR A 199 9.26 -15.87 2.06
CA THR A 199 8.01 -15.89 2.81
C THR A 199 7.33 -17.26 2.76
N ARG A 200 6.26 -17.43 3.55
CA ARG A 200 5.42 -18.64 3.56
C ARG A 200 4.37 -18.65 2.43
N ALA A 201 4.57 -17.85 1.39
CA ALA A 201 3.66 -17.78 0.26
C ALA A 201 3.63 -19.07 -0.55
N SER A 202 2.45 -19.54 -0.95
CA SER A 202 2.33 -20.67 -1.89
C SER A 202 2.64 -20.25 -3.33
N ARG A 203 2.30 -18.99 -3.69
CA ARG A 203 2.52 -18.43 -5.02
C ARG A 203 2.65 -16.90 -4.92
N VAL A 204 3.53 -16.33 -5.74
CA VAL A 204 3.74 -14.89 -5.85
C VAL A 204 3.59 -14.46 -7.30
N GLU A 205 2.72 -13.48 -7.52
CA GLU A 205 2.54 -12.83 -8.81
C GLU A 205 2.98 -11.37 -8.70
N ILE A 206 3.90 -10.93 -9.55
CA ILE A 206 4.35 -9.54 -9.62
C ILE A 206 4.14 -9.05 -11.04
N ARG A 207 3.45 -7.92 -11.17
CA ARG A 207 3.24 -7.24 -12.45
C ARG A 207 3.60 -5.78 -12.35
N ARG A 208 4.35 -5.25 -13.30
CA ARG A 208 4.50 -3.81 -13.48
C ARG A 208 3.17 -3.24 -13.94
N ARG A 209 2.71 -2.19 -13.25
CA ARG A 209 1.46 -1.49 -13.55
C ARG A 209 1.77 -0.02 -13.67
N TYR A 210 1.24 0.62 -14.70
CA TYR A 210 1.66 1.98 -15.03
C TYR A 210 3.20 2.06 -15.15
N PHE A 211 3.75 3.23 -15.33
CA PHE A 211 5.19 3.32 -15.57
C PHE A 211 6.04 2.96 -14.35
N PHE A 212 5.55 3.23 -13.13
CA PHE A 212 6.39 3.21 -11.93
C PHE A 212 5.75 2.49 -10.73
N ARG A 213 4.74 1.66 -10.96
CA ARG A 213 4.12 0.86 -9.91
C ARG A 213 4.29 -0.63 -10.15
N MET A 214 4.38 -1.37 -9.05
CA MET A 214 4.23 -2.81 -9.06
C MET A 214 2.94 -3.21 -8.33
N ALA A 215 2.25 -4.18 -8.92
CA ALA A 215 1.15 -4.92 -8.30
C ALA A 215 1.70 -6.27 -7.88
N VAL A 216 1.57 -6.62 -6.62
CA VAL A 216 2.01 -7.90 -6.08
C VAL A 216 0.82 -8.60 -5.45
N ILE A 217 0.58 -9.85 -5.84
CA ILE A 217 -0.39 -10.75 -5.20
C ILE A 217 0.39 -11.92 -4.62
N VAL A 218 0.35 -12.03 -3.31
CA VAL A 218 1.01 -13.10 -2.55
C VAL A 218 -0.09 -14.03 -2.05
N TRP A 219 -0.17 -15.21 -2.62
CA TRP A 219 -1.18 -16.21 -2.25
C TRP A 219 -0.74 -17.04 -1.04
N LYS A 220 -1.71 -17.35 -0.18
CA LYS A 220 -1.50 -18.21 0.99
C LYS A 220 -1.43 -19.67 0.62
#